data_5e30870667f7ceba3c6e82be7750a418
#
_entry.id   5e30870667f7ceba3c6e82be7750a418
#
_cell.length_a   1.000
_cell.length_b   1.000
_cell.length_c   1.000
_cell.angle_alpha   90.00
_cell.angle_beta   90.00
_cell.angle_gamma   90.00
#
_symmetry.space_group_name_H-M   'P 1'
#
loop_
_entity.id
_entity.type
_entity.pdbx_description
1 polymer ?
#
loop_
_entity_poly.entity_id
_entity_poly.type
_entity_poly.pdbx_seq_one_letter_code
_entity_poly.pdbx_strand_id
1 'polypeptide(L)'
;MLTPPALSLYVHIPWCVQKCPYCDFNSHALKAEIPEEEYISALLEDLDTDIDKYRLNDAPRPLHSIFIGGGTPSLISAEGIERLLKGIEARIPFKPNIEITMEANPGTIEAERFVGYRKAGVTRISIGVQSFEQEKLERLGRIHGQDEAVNAAKLAHQIGLNSFNLDLMHGLPDQSIEQALADLDKAIELAPPHLSWYQLTIEPNTMFYYKPPTLPDDDDLWDIFEQGHEKLAAAGYVQYEISGYSKPGYQCQHNLNYWRFGDYLGIGCGSHGKLSFADGRIIRTTKVKHPRGYLAAYQNMVKPYLHTEQLVADEDRPFEFFMNRFRLMEACPKQDYVDTTGLPLSTIQDTIDWALEMGYLSETETHWQITEKGKLFLNDLLEAFMAEEDEK
;
A
#
# COMPACT_ATOMS: atom_id res chain seq x y z
N MET A 1 9.44 0.18 -27.64
CA MET A 1 8.00 0.11 -27.35
C MET A 1 7.87 -0.38 -25.92
N LEU A 2 7.06 0.29 -25.12
CA LEU A 2 6.87 -0.08 -23.71
C LEU A 2 5.94 -1.31 -23.63
N THR A 3 6.28 -2.25 -22.75
CA THR A 3 5.41 -3.41 -22.47
C THR A 3 4.54 -3.07 -21.26
N PRO A 4 3.22 -2.85 -21.43
CA PRO A 4 2.34 -2.55 -20.31
C PRO A 4 2.41 -3.66 -19.25
N PRO A 5 2.78 -3.34 -17.99
CA PRO A 5 2.95 -4.34 -16.94
C PRO A 5 1.60 -4.88 -16.44
N ALA A 6 1.63 -5.77 -15.44
CA ALA A 6 0.41 -6.28 -14.80
C ALA A 6 -0.46 -5.12 -14.28
N LEU A 7 -1.78 -5.25 -14.43
CA LEU A 7 -2.76 -4.25 -14.00
C LEU A 7 -3.38 -4.65 -12.67
N SER A 8 -3.34 -3.76 -11.70
CA SER A 8 -4.05 -3.89 -10.42
C SER A 8 -5.12 -2.81 -10.27
N LEU A 9 -5.97 -2.94 -9.26
CA LEU A 9 -6.97 -1.95 -8.91
C LEU A 9 -6.88 -1.59 -7.44
N TYR A 10 -6.76 -0.30 -7.14
CA TYR A 10 -6.92 0.25 -5.81
C TYR A 10 -8.29 0.90 -5.66
N VAL A 11 -9.00 0.53 -4.60
CA VAL A 11 -10.32 1.10 -4.25
C VAL A 11 -10.18 1.87 -2.95
N HIS A 12 -10.50 3.16 -2.98
CA HIS A 12 -10.40 4.01 -1.81
C HIS A 12 -11.73 4.18 -1.10
N ILE A 13 -11.79 3.80 0.19
CA ILE A 13 -12.93 4.05 1.07
C ILE A 13 -12.51 5.13 2.09
N PRO A 14 -13.08 6.34 2.03
CA PRO A 14 -12.50 7.49 2.74
C PRO A 14 -12.93 7.63 4.20
N TRP A 15 -13.86 6.86 4.70
CA TRP A 15 -14.44 7.09 6.02
C TRP A 15 -13.76 6.30 7.13
N CYS A 16 -13.64 6.95 8.30
CA CYS A 16 -13.24 6.35 9.57
C CYS A 16 -14.27 6.71 10.65
N VAL A 17 -14.44 5.86 11.64
CA VAL A 17 -15.20 6.23 12.85
C VAL A 17 -14.53 7.42 13.52
N GLN A 18 -13.20 7.36 13.67
CA GLN A 18 -12.36 8.41 14.22
C GLN A 18 -11.05 8.48 13.42
N LYS A 19 -10.57 9.69 13.11
CA LYS A 19 -9.27 9.88 12.47
C LYS A 19 -8.17 9.87 13.52
N CYS A 20 -7.19 8.98 13.34
CA CYS A 20 -6.02 8.90 14.22
C CYS A 20 -5.12 10.13 14.10
N PRO A 21 -4.47 10.58 15.20
CA PRO A 21 -3.69 11.82 15.21
C PRO A 21 -2.42 11.78 14.34
N TYR A 22 -1.94 10.60 13.98
CA TYR A 22 -0.76 10.38 13.12
C TYR A 22 -1.12 10.17 11.64
N CYS A 23 -2.40 9.92 11.32
CA CYS A 23 -2.81 9.47 10.00
C CYS A 23 -2.80 10.61 8.97
N ASP A 24 -1.99 10.47 7.92
CA ASP A 24 -1.89 11.37 6.76
C ASP A 24 -2.79 10.95 5.58
N PHE A 25 -3.38 9.74 5.63
CA PHE A 25 -4.24 9.24 4.57
C PHE A 25 -5.43 10.16 4.31
N ASN A 26 -5.96 10.09 3.07
CA ASN A 26 -7.18 10.80 2.68
C ASN A 26 -8.40 10.20 3.39
N SER A 27 -8.43 10.30 4.71
CA SER A 27 -9.47 9.75 5.58
C SER A 27 -10.26 10.86 6.26
N HIS A 28 -11.58 10.61 6.42
CA HIS A 28 -12.56 11.57 6.92
C HIS A 28 -13.37 10.94 8.03
N ALA A 29 -13.39 11.58 9.22
CA ALA A 29 -14.25 11.13 10.31
C ALA A 29 -15.74 11.18 9.91
N LEU A 30 -16.47 10.13 10.24
CA LEU A 30 -17.91 10.04 10.00
C LEU A 30 -18.64 11.15 10.75
N LYS A 31 -19.51 11.86 10.02
CA LYS A 31 -20.43 12.87 10.59
C LYS A 31 -21.90 12.44 10.45
N ALA A 32 -22.14 11.43 9.66
CA ALA A 32 -23.46 10.86 9.37
C ALA A 32 -23.28 9.41 8.89
N GLU A 33 -24.38 8.75 8.58
CA GLU A 33 -24.37 7.44 7.96
C GLU A 33 -23.64 7.45 6.59
N ILE A 34 -22.92 6.37 6.27
CA ILE A 34 -22.20 6.25 5.00
C ILE A 34 -23.25 6.07 3.88
N PRO A 35 -23.19 6.89 2.81
CA PRO A 35 -24.05 6.70 1.64
C PRO A 35 -23.53 5.53 0.78
N GLU A 36 -23.59 4.31 1.33
CA GLU A 36 -22.88 3.14 0.81
C GLU A 36 -23.30 2.79 -0.63
N GLU A 37 -24.62 2.70 -0.88
CA GLU A 37 -25.13 2.34 -2.20
C GLU A 37 -24.73 3.34 -3.28
N GLU A 38 -24.80 4.64 -2.94
CA GLU A 38 -24.44 5.72 -3.84
C GLU A 38 -22.95 5.74 -4.10
N TYR A 39 -22.14 5.53 -3.05
CA TYR A 39 -20.69 5.51 -3.19
C TYR A 39 -20.19 4.34 -4.02
N ILE A 40 -20.75 3.13 -3.84
CA ILE A 40 -20.43 1.98 -4.67
C ILE A 40 -20.83 2.21 -6.12
N SER A 41 -21.97 2.85 -6.37
CA SER A 41 -22.38 3.22 -7.73
C SER A 41 -21.39 4.22 -8.36
N ALA A 42 -20.94 5.22 -7.58
CA ALA A 42 -19.95 6.18 -8.02
C ALA A 42 -18.58 5.52 -8.31
N LEU A 43 -18.15 4.55 -7.49
CA LEU A 43 -16.92 3.78 -7.74
C LEU A 43 -16.97 3.02 -9.07
N LEU A 44 -18.10 2.39 -9.37
CA LEU A 44 -18.26 1.62 -10.60
C LEU A 44 -18.35 2.53 -11.83
N GLU A 45 -18.99 3.70 -11.73
CA GLU A 45 -19.02 4.70 -12.79
C GLU A 45 -17.64 5.36 -13.01
N ASP A 46 -16.87 5.59 -11.92
CA ASP A 46 -15.48 6.06 -12.00
C ASP A 46 -14.61 5.08 -12.77
N LEU A 47 -14.78 3.76 -12.51
CA LEU A 47 -14.10 2.72 -13.26
C LEU A 47 -14.51 2.70 -14.73
N ASP A 48 -15.82 2.84 -15.06
CA ASP A 48 -16.29 2.93 -16.44
C ASP A 48 -15.63 4.12 -17.15
N THR A 49 -15.56 5.28 -16.47
CA THR A 49 -14.92 6.50 -17.01
C THR A 49 -13.44 6.27 -17.34
N ASP A 50 -12.70 5.57 -16.46
CA ASP A 50 -11.28 5.25 -16.72
C ASP A 50 -11.12 4.24 -17.87
N ILE A 51 -11.98 3.21 -17.94
CA ILE A 51 -11.96 2.22 -19.01
C ILE A 51 -12.16 2.91 -20.38
N ASP A 52 -13.13 3.79 -20.48
CA ASP A 52 -13.45 4.50 -21.72
C ASP A 52 -12.35 5.52 -22.07
N LYS A 53 -11.93 6.34 -21.11
CA LYS A 53 -10.91 7.37 -21.30
C LYS A 53 -9.58 6.80 -21.76
N TYR A 54 -9.13 5.73 -21.12
CA TYR A 54 -7.83 5.09 -21.40
C TYR A 54 -7.92 3.96 -22.42
N ARG A 55 -9.12 3.71 -22.97
CA ARG A 55 -9.39 2.71 -24.01
C ARG A 55 -8.90 1.31 -23.59
N LEU A 56 -9.13 0.94 -22.32
CA LEU A 56 -8.62 -0.31 -21.77
C LEU A 56 -9.19 -1.56 -22.46
N ASN A 57 -10.35 -1.42 -23.11
CA ASN A 57 -10.97 -2.49 -23.90
C ASN A 57 -10.25 -2.77 -25.22
N ASP A 58 -9.44 -1.83 -25.75
CA ASP A 58 -8.68 -2.04 -26.99
C ASP A 58 -7.52 -3.04 -26.80
N ALA A 59 -6.97 -3.12 -25.58
CA ALA A 59 -5.95 -4.06 -25.19
C ALA A 59 -6.25 -4.60 -23.76
N PRO A 60 -7.21 -5.54 -23.63
CA PRO A 60 -7.70 -5.99 -22.34
C PRO A 60 -6.59 -6.67 -21.51
N ARG A 61 -6.47 -6.24 -20.27
CA ARG A 61 -5.57 -6.84 -19.26
C ARG A 61 -6.41 -7.28 -18.08
N PRO A 62 -6.42 -8.57 -17.69
CA PRO A 62 -7.12 -9.02 -16.49
C PRO A 62 -6.49 -8.42 -15.24
N LEU A 63 -7.30 -8.12 -14.22
CA LEU A 63 -6.78 -7.62 -12.95
C LEU A 63 -5.93 -8.68 -12.26
N HIS A 64 -4.72 -8.27 -11.87
CA HIS A 64 -3.77 -9.09 -11.13
C HIS A 64 -4.08 -9.13 -9.63
N SER A 65 -4.48 -8.01 -9.06
CA SER A 65 -4.88 -7.86 -7.67
C SER A 65 -5.84 -6.68 -7.48
N ILE A 66 -6.62 -6.73 -6.40
CA ILE A 66 -7.45 -5.64 -5.92
C ILE A 66 -7.06 -5.33 -4.48
N PHE A 67 -6.93 -4.05 -4.14
CA PHE A 67 -6.72 -3.60 -2.77
C PHE A 67 -7.78 -2.56 -2.39
N ILE A 68 -8.56 -2.86 -1.36
CA ILE A 68 -9.59 -1.97 -0.84
C ILE A 68 -9.06 -1.37 0.46
N GLY A 69 -8.69 -0.08 0.42
CA GLY A 69 -8.00 0.60 1.50
C GLY A 69 -8.47 2.03 1.74
N GLY A 70 -7.70 2.76 2.53
CA GLY A 70 -7.85 4.20 2.75
C GLY A 70 -8.20 4.61 4.16
N GLY A 71 -9.47 4.85 4.46
CA GLY A 71 -9.94 5.13 5.81
C GLY A 71 -10.17 3.83 6.60
N THR A 72 -11.39 3.32 6.54
CA THR A 72 -11.77 2.06 7.19
C THR A 72 -12.72 1.29 6.27
N PRO A 73 -12.22 0.51 5.32
CA PRO A 73 -13.05 -0.26 4.38
C PRO A 73 -14.03 -1.21 5.05
N SER A 74 -13.70 -1.74 6.23
CA SER A 74 -14.57 -2.62 7.01
C SER A 74 -15.84 -1.95 7.57
N LEU A 75 -16.02 -0.66 7.34
CA LEU A 75 -17.29 0.02 7.58
C LEU A 75 -18.35 -0.29 6.51
N ILE A 76 -17.93 -0.69 5.31
CA ILE A 76 -18.84 -1.10 4.23
C ILE A 76 -19.41 -2.48 4.54
N SER A 77 -20.69 -2.69 4.21
CA SER A 77 -21.35 -3.98 4.44
C SER A 77 -20.78 -5.10 3.56
N ALA A 78 -20.97 -6.35 3.95
CA ALA A 78 -20.55 -7.50 3.14
C ALA A 78 -21.27 -7.53 1.79
N GLU A 79 -22.54 -7.14 1.77
CA GLU A 79 -23.38 -7.00 0.57
C GLU A 79 -22.85 -5.89 -0.34
N GLY A 80 -22.41 -4.78 0.24
CA GLY A 80 -21.76 -3.68 -0.49
C GLY A 80 -20.46 -4.12 -1.13
N ILE A 81 -19.61 -4.83 -0.41
CA ILE A 81 -18.35 -5.39 -0.97
C ILE A 81 -18.66 -6.42 -2.07
N GLU A 82 -19.66 -7.30 -1.90
CA GLU A 82 -20.05 -8.25 -2.93
C GLU A 82 -20.52 -7.55 -4.21
N ARG A 83 -21.37 -6.51 -4.07
CA ARG A 83 -21.84 -5.69 -5.20
C ARG A 83 -20.69 -5.00 -5.92
N LEU A 84 -19.73 -4.44 -5.15
CA LEU A 84 -18.55 -3.79 -5.69
C LEU A 84 -17.70 -4.77 -6.50
N LEU A 85 -17.32 -5.90 -5.91
CA LEU A 85 -16.45 -6.89 -6.57
C LEU A 85 -17.09 -7.50 -7.81
N LYS A 86 -18.39 -7.86 -7.77
CA LYS A 86 -19.13 -8.32 -8.96
C LYS A 86 -19.20 -7.25 -10.05
N GLY A 87 -19.40 -6.00 -9.64
CA GLY A 87 -19.41 -4.87 -10.57
C GLY A 87 -18.07 -4.62 -11.25
N ILE A 88 -16.98 -4.79 -10.53
CA ILE A 88 -15.61 -4.69 -11.07
C ILE A 88 -15.34 -5.85 -12.03
N GLU A 89 -15.65 -7.10 -11.63
CA GLU A 89 -15.42 -8.29 -12.45
C GLU A 89 -16.19 -8.26 -13.79
N ALA A 90 -17.40 -7.70 -13.77
CA ALA A 90 -18.19 -7.51 -14.99
C ALA A 90 -17.57 -6.52 -15.99
N ARG A 91 -16.66 -5.66 -15.55
CA ARG A 91 -15.97 -4.62 -16.36
C ARG A 91 -14.57 -5.03 -16.78
N ILE A 92 -13.80 -5.55 -15.85
CA ILE A 92 -12.43 -6.03 -16.08
C ILE A 92 -12.33 -7.43 -15.49
N PRO A 93 -12.06 -8.46 -16.32
CA PRO A 93 -11.97 -9.83 -15.82
C PRO A 93 -10.82 -10.00 -14.83
N PHE A 94 -10.99 -10.90 -13.87
CA PHE A 94 -9.98 -11.24 -12.89
C PHE A 94 -9.04 -12.34 -13.40
N LYS A 95 -7.77 -12.28 -13.01
CA LYS A 95 -6.87 -13.43 -13.17
C LYS A 95 -7.34 -14.58 -12.27
N PRO A 96 -7.12 -15.84 -12.67
CA PRO A 96 -7.32 -16.98 -11.77
C PRO A 96 -6.57 -16.78 -10.45
N ASN A 97 -7.23 -17.07 -9.34
CA ASN A 97 -6.68 -16.92 -7.99
C ASN A 97 -6.23 -15.47 -7.65
N ILE A 98 -6.93 -14.48 -8.15
CA ILE A 98 -6.65 -13.08 -7.84
C ILE A 98 -6.56 -12.84 -6.33
N GLU A 99 -5.59 -12.03 -5.90
CA GLU A 99 -5.55 -11.51 -4.54
C GLU A 99 -6.48 -10.31 -4.43
N ILE A 100 -7.45 -10.40 -3.51
CA ILE A 100 -8.34 -9.30 -3.15
C ILE A 100 -8.13 -9.01 -1.69
N THR A 101 -7.39 -7.93 -1.40
CA THR A 101 -7.09 -7.48 -0.04
C THR A 101 -8.06 -6.40 0.39
N MET A 102 -8.48 -6.44 1.65
CA MET A 102 -9.26 -5.39 2.28
C MET A 102 -8.65 -5.03 3.65
N GLU A 103 -8.51 -3.74 3.90
CA GLU A 103 -8.12 -3.22 5.22
C GLU A 103 -9.29 -3.28 6.19
N ALA A 104 -9.01 -3.63 7.44
CA ALA A 104 -9.98 -3.69 8.51
C ALA A 104 -9.37 -3.26 9.85
N ASN A 105 -10.19 -2.64 10.69
CA ASN A 105 -9.86 -2.51 12.10
C ASN A 105 -10.21 -3.82 12.85
N PRO A 106 -9.52 -4.11 13.96
CA PRO A 106 -9.77 -5.32 14.74
C PRO A 106 -11.00 -5.27 15.65
N GLY A 107 -11.81 -4.20 15.59
CA GLY A 107 -13.01 -4.07 16.42
C GLY A 107 -13.99 -5.24 16.29
N THR A 108 -14.76 -5.51 17.33
CA THR A 108 -15.65 -6.69 17.40
C THR A 108 -16.65 -6.76 16.25
N ILE A 109 -17.26 -5.62 15.88
CA ILE A 109 -18.26 -5.57 14.81
C ILE A 109 -17.62 -5.86 13.46
N GLU A 110 -16.44 -5.33 13.21
CA GLU A 110 -15.70 -5.56 11.95
C GLU A 110 -15.27 -7.02 11.83
N ALA A 111 -14.77 -7.62 12.92
CA ALA A 111 -14.37 -9.02 12.94
C ALA A 111 -15.53 -9.96 12.60
N GLU A 112 -16.74 -9.72 13.12
CA GLU A 112 -17.94 -10.51 12.81
C GLU A 112 -18.29 -10.48 11.31
N ARG A 113 -17.95 -9.40 10.61
CA ARG A 113 -18.17 -9.25 9.16
C ARG A 113 -17.18 -10.01 8.29
N PHE A 114 -16.03 -10.45 8.82
CA PHE A 114 -14.99 -11.12 8.02
C PHE A 114 -15.50 -12.35 7.26
N VAL A 115 -16.43 -13.11 7.84
CA VAL A 115 -17.09 -14.24 7.16
C VAL A 115 -17.87 -13.75 5.93
N GLY A 116 -18.56 -12.63 6.05
CA GLY A 116 -19.28 -12.01 4.95
C GLY A 116 -18.35 -11.54 3.84
N TYR A 117 -17.26 -10.85 4.19
CA TYR A 117 -16.27 -10.38 3.22
C TYR A 117 -15.60 -11.53 2.46
N ARG A 118 -15.26 -12.61 3.16
CA ARG A 118 -14.73 -13.81 2.48
C ARG A 118 -15.74 -14.39 1.49
N LYS A 119 -17.04 -14.47 1.84
CA LYS A 119 -18.08 -14.91 0.92
C LYS A 119 -18.27 -13.97 -0.26
N ALA A 120 -18.08 -12.67 -0.04
CA ALA A 120 -18.14 -11.65 -1.08
C ALA A 120 -16.97 -11.75 -2.09
N GLY A 121 -15.90 -12.50 -1.76
CA GLY A 121 -14.76 -12.69 -2.64
C GLY A 121 -13.42 -12.13 -2.12
N VAL A 122 -13.40 -11.51 -0.93
CA VAL A 122 -12.15 -11.06 -0.30
C VAL A 122 -11.29 -12.30 0.05
N THR A 123 -10.05 -12.30 -0.38
CA THR A 123 -9.12 -13.43 -0.19
C THR A 123 -8.07 -13.16 0.88
N ARG A 124 -7.84 -11.88 1.21
CA ARG A 124 -6.86 -11.42 2.19
C ARG A 124 -7.42 -10.24 2.99
N ILE A 125 -7.18 -10.20 4.30
CA ILE A 125 -7.53 -9.07 5.16
C ILE A 125 -6.25 -8.52 5.79
N SER A 126 -6.07 -7.18 5.78
CA SER A 126 -5.03 -6.46 6.52
C SER A 126 -5.66 -5.87 7.77
N ILE A 127 -5.21 -6.29 8.93
CA ILE A 127 -5.80 -5.91 10.23
C ILE A 127 -4.90 -4.87 10.90
N GLY A 128 -5.39 -3.65 11.02
CA GLY A 128 -4.67 -2.52 11.61
C GLY A 128 -4.60 -2.61 13.14
N VAL A 129 -3.75 -3.47 13.66
CA VAL A 129 -3.55 -3.68 15.11
C VAL A 129 -2.77 -2.53 15.74
N GLN A 130 -1.65 -2.15 15.16
CA GLN A 130 -0.68 -1.12 15.53
C GLN A 130 0.16 -1.48 16.75
N SER A 131 -0.44 -1.89 17.86
CA SER A 131 0.20 -2.39 19.09
C SER A 131 -0.75 -3.33 19.85
N PHE A 132 -0.21 -4.17 20.70
CA PHE A 132 -0.99 -4.95 21.66
C PHE A 132 -0.98 -4.32 23.07
N GLU A 133 -0.34 -3.17 23.24
CA GLU A 133 -0.29 -2.45 24.49
C GLU A 133 -1.37 -1.38 24.55
N GLN A 134 -2.27 -1.48 25.53
CA GLN A 134 -3.44 -0.60 25.63
C GLN A 134 -3.06 0.88 25.72
N GLU A 135 -2.03 1.22 26.50
CA GLU A 135 -1.57 2.60 26.63
C GLU A 135 -1.08 3.19 25.29
N LYS A 136 -0.37 2.40 24.48
CA LYS A 136 0.12 2.83 23.17
C LYS A 136 -1.03 3.03 22.19
N LEU A 137 -2.03 2.14 22.21
CA LEU A 137 -3.25 2.29 21.41
C LEU A 137 -4.01 3.59 21.74
N GLU A 138 -4.16 3.91 23.02
CA GLU A 138 -4.81 5.14 23.47
C GLU A 138 -4.05 6.40 22.99
N ARG A 139 -2.70 6.39 23.08
CA ARG A 139 -1.86 7.48 22.57
C ARG A 139 -1.94 7.62 21.04
N LEU A 140 -2.12 6.52 20.33
CA LEU A 140 -2.37 6.53 18.89
C LEU A 140 -3.81 6.93 18.52
N GLY A 141 -4.68 7.17 19.51
CA GLY A 141 -6.09 7.49 19.26
C GLY A 141 -6.88 6.31 18.68
N ARG A 142 -6.45 5.09 18.94
CA ARG A 142 -7.15 3.88 18.50
C ARG A 142 -8.32 3.58 19.44
N ILE A 143 -9.42 3.09 18.85
CA ILE A 143 -10.68 2.81 19.57
C ILE A 143 -10.82 1.34 19.97
N HIS A 144 -9.99 0.46 19.41
CA HIS A 144 -9.96 -0.97 19.76
C HIS A 144 -8.92 -1.25 20.84
N GLY A 145 -9.12 -2.36 21.57
CA GLY A 145 -8.19 -2.84 22.58
C GLY A 145 -7.42 -4.09 22.15
N GLN A 146 -6.52 -4.54 23.01
CA GLN A 146 -5.69 -5.73 22.79
C GLN A 146 -6.52 -6.99 22.51
N ASP A 147 -7.57 -7.23 23.28
CA ASP A 147 -8.39 -8.44 23.15
C ASP A 147 -9.11 -8.50 21.79
N GLU A 148 -9.54 -7.36 21.27
CA GLU A 148 -10.18 -7.28 19.96
C GLU A 148 -9.19 -7.62 18.84
N ALA A 149 -7.94 -7.14 18.93
CA ALA A 149 -6.88 -7.47 17.98
C ALA A 149 -6.57 -8.98 17.96
N VAL A 150 -6.45 -9.58 19.16
CA VAL A 150 -6.23 -11.04 19.29
C VAL A 150 -7.41 -11.84 18.72
N ASN A 151 -8.63 -11.42 18.99
CA ASN A 151 -9.83 -12.10 18.50
C ASN A 151 -9.97 -11.99 16.98
N ALA A 152 -9.67 -10.83 16.40
CA ALA A 152 -9.68 -10.64 14.94
C ALA A 152 -8.67 -11.55 14.24
N ALA A 153 -7.45 -11.69 14.77
CA ALA A 153 -6.43 -12.60 14.23
C ALA A 153 -6.86 -14.08 14.33
N LYS A 154 -7.42 -14.49 15.46
CA LYS A 154 -7.96 -15.86 15.63
C LYS A 154 -9.09 -16.15 14.64
N LEU A 155 -9.99 -15.21 14.46
CA LEU A 155 -11.09 -15.34 13.51
C LEU A 155 -10.58 -15.43 12.06
N ALA A 156 -9.57 -14.63 11.70
CA ALA A 156 -8.96 -14.69 10.38
C ALA A 156 -8.42 -16.09 10.04
N HIS A 157 -7.83 -16.79 11.01
CA HIS A 157 -7.44 -18.20 10.85
C HIS A 157 -8.65 -19.13 10.63
N GLN A 158 -9.75 -18.92 11.35
CA GLN A 158 -10.90 -19.84 11.36
C GLN A 158 -11.73 -19.76 10.08
N ILE A 159 -11.85 -18.58 9.46
CA ILE A 159 -12.74 -18.37 8.32
C ILE A 159 -12.17 -18.84 6.98
N GLY A 160 -10.92 -19.31 6.95
CA GLY A 160 -10.30 -19.88 5.76
C GLY A 160 -9.98 -18.84 4.68
N LEU A 161 -9.47 -17.66 5.07
CA LEU A 161 -8.82 -16.73 4.16
C LEU A 161 -7.55 -17.36 3.57
N ASN A 162 -7.19 -16.97 2.35
CA ASN A 162 -5.92 -17.40 1.76
C ASN A 162 -4.73 -16.82 2.54
N SER A 163 -4.88 -15.60 3.04
CA SER A 163 -3.88 -14.90 3.85
C SER A 163 -4.55 -13.83 4.72
N PHE A 164 -3.86 -13.42 5.77
CA PHE A 164 -4.15 -12.16 6.46
C PHE A 164 -2.85 -11.53 6.95
N ASN A 165 -2.90 -10.24 7.20
CA ASN A 165 -1.80 -9.44 7.69
C ASN A 165 -2.18 -8.80 9.03
N LEU A 166 -1.21 -8.68 9.93
CA LEU A 166 -1.30 -7.77 11.06
C LEU A 166 -0.37 -6.59 10.81
N ASP A 167 -0.94 -5.38 10.83
CA ASP A 167 -0.17 -4.15 10.76
C ASP A 167 0.26 -3.75 12.17
N LEU A 168 1.55 -3.65 12.41
CA LEU A 168 2.16 -3.21 13.65
C LEU A 168 3.05 -2.01 13.42
N MET A 169 3.10 -1.14 14.41
CA MET A 169 3.98 0.02 14.44
C MET A 169 5.00 -0.10 15.58
N HIS A 170 6.19 0.45 15.36
CA HIS A 170 7.19 0.65 16.40
C HIS A 170 7.65 2.11 16.45
N GLY A 171 8.48 2.44 17.44
CA GLY A 171 8.84 3.84 17.68
C GLY A 171 7.64 4.67 18.14
N LEU A 172 6.72 4.05 18.88
CA LEU A 172 5.51 4.69 19.38
C LEU A 172 5.83 5.68 20.51
N PRO A 173 4.91 6.61 20.85
CA PRO A 173 5.13 7.57 21.92
C PRO A 173 5.57 6.89 23.24
N ASP A 174 6.73 7.31 23.76
CA ASP A 174 7.38 6.78 24.95
C ASP A 174 7.50 5.23 24.96
N GLN A 175 7.73 4.61 23.81
CA GLN A 175 7.88 3.15 23.69
C GLN A 175 9.32 2.74 24.02
N SER A 176 9.49 1.76 24.91
CA SER A 176 10.80 1.13 25.15
C SER A 176 11.07 0.00 24.15
N ILE A 177 12.35 -0.42 24.07
CA ILE A 177 12.77 -1.54 23.23
C ILE A 177 11.97 -2.81 23.61
N GLU A 178 11.86 -3.11 24.92
CA GLU A 178 11.15 -4.29 25.42
C GLU A 178 9.67 -4.26 25.01
N GLN A 179 9.02 -3.09 25.04
CA GLN A 179 7.63 -2.94 24.63
C GLN A 179 7.45 -3.19 23.13
N ALA A 180 8.32 -2.66 22.29
CA ALA A 180 8.28 -2.89 20.85
C ALA A 180 8.49 -4.38 20.51
N LEU A 181 9.43 -5.05 21.19
CA LEU A 181 9.68 -6.48 21.01
C LEU A 181 8.56 -7.37 21.55
N ALA A 182 7.87 -6.94 22.63
CA ALA A 182 6.71 -7.65 23.17
C ALA A 182 5.52 -7.63 22.20
N ASP A 183 5.31 -6.53 21.46
CA ASP A 183 4.32 -6.47 20.38
C ASP A 183 4.62 -7.49 19.27
N LEU A 184 5.89 -7.64 18.88
CA LEU A 184 6.29 -8.67 17.93
C LEU A 184 6.11 -10.09 18.47
N ASP A 185 6.45 -10.35 19.75
CA ASP A 185 6.24 -11.66 20.37
C ASP A 185 4.76 -12.05 20.30
N LYS A 186 3.88 -11.10 20.61
CA LYS A 186 2.44 -11.32 20.55
C LYS A 186 1.94 -11.57 19.12
N ALA A 187 2.44 -10.83 18.15
CA ALA A 187 2.11 -11.06 16.74
C ALA A 187 2.60 -12.44 16.27
N ILE A 188 3.82 -12.83 16.62
CA ILE A 188 4.40 -14.13 16.26
C ILE A 188 3.59 -15.29 16.90
N GLU A 189 3.15 -15.14 18.16
CA GLU A 189 2.27 -16.10 18.83
C GLU A 189 0.95 -16.32 18.07
N LEU A 190 0.40 -15.24 17.48
CA LEU A 190 -0.82 -15.29 16.67
C LEU A 190 -0.59 -15.90 15.28
N ALA A 191 0.66 -16.12 14.89
CA ALA A 191 1.10 -16.81 13.67
C ALA A 191 0.42 -16.33 12.37
N PRO A 192 0.30 -15.03 12.07
CA PRO A 192 -0.21 -14.59 10.79
C PRO A 192 0.71 -15.01 9.66
N PRO A 193 0.20 -15.28 8.44
CA PRO A 193 1.06 -15.54 7.29
C PRO A 193 1.91 -14.35 6.86
N HIS A 194 1.48 -13.13 7.21
CA HIS A 194 2.10 -11.87 6.85
C HIS A 194 2.06 -10.87 8.00
N LEU A 195 3.14 -10.09 8.15
CA LEU A 195 3.26 -8.99 9.10
C LEU A 195 3.73 -7.74 8.36
N SER A 196 3.07 -6.61 8.57
CA SER A 196 3.62 -5.29 8.29
C SER A 196 4.14 -4.72 9.61
N TRP A 197 5.39 -4.32 9.64
CA TRP A 197 6.02 -3.74 10.82
C TRP A 197 6.80 -2.50 10.41
N TYR A 198 6.33 -1.32 10.81
CA TYR A 198 6.84 -0.05 10.34
C TYR A 198 6.96 0.98 11.46
N GLN A 199 7.95 1.87 11.32
CA GLN A 199 8.20 2.93 12.28
C GLN A 199 7.15 4.02 12.17
N LEU A 200 6.71 4.56 13.32
CA LEU A 200 5.90 5.76 13.36
C LEU A 200 6.68 6.96 12.82
N THR A 201 6.16 7.59 11.77
CA THR A 201 6.68 8.84 11.22
C THR A 201 5.72 9.99 11.51
N ILE A 202 6.25 11.19 11.67
CA ILE A 202 5.46 12.40 11.91
C ILE A 202 5.25 13.11 10.57
N GLU A 203 4.10 12.85 9.98
CA GLU A 203 3.76 13.37 8.65
C GLU A 203 3.14 14.77 8.71
N PRO A 204 3.46 15.68 7.76
CA PRO A 204 2.83 16.99 7.64
C PRO A 204 1.29 16.91 7.59
N ASN A 205 0.63 17.94 8.10
CA ASN A 205 -0.83 18.04 8.15
C ASN A 205 -1.54 17.01 9.07
N THR A 206 -0.81 16.35 9.97
CA THR A 206 -1.36 15.48 11.01
C THR A 206 -1.41 16.22 12.37
N MET A 207 -2.20 15.71 13.31
CA MET A 207 -2.22 16.27 14.67
C MET A 207 -0.86 16.11 15.35
N PHE A 208 -0.15 14.99 15.11
CA PHE A 208 1.18 14.76 15.64
C PHE A 208 2.22 15.72 15.07
N TYR A 209 2.05 16.21 13.85
CA TYR A 209 2.91 17.25 13.28
C TYR A 209 2.77 18.59 14.05
N TYR A 210 1.53 18.97 14.38
CA TYR A 210 1.28 20.21 15.10
C TYR A 210 1.55 20.10 16.61
N LYS A 211 1.46 18.91 17.17
CA LYS A 211 1.72 18.62 18.57
C LYS A 211 2.44 17.28 18.67
N PRO A 212 3.76 17.26 18.40
CA PRO A 212 4.53 16.01 18.38
C PRO A 212 4.53 15.34 19.76
N PRO A 213 4.31 14.02 19.83
CA PRO A 213 4.56 13.26 21.05
C PRO A 213 6.07 13.10 21.28
N THR A 214 6.45 12.68 22.48
CA THR A 214 7.82 12.22 22.73
C THR A 214 7.99 10.85 22.07
N LEU A 215 8.96 10.71 21.18
CA LEU A 215 9.34 9.44 20.55
C LEU A 215 10.64 8.92 21.17
N PRO A 216 10.94 7.62 21.02
CA PRO A 216 12.26 7.08 21.34
C PRO A 216 13.35 7.82 20.58
N ASP A 217 14.56 7.87 21.12
CA ASP A 217 15.69 8.46 20.40
C ASP A 217 16.20 7.55 19.25
N ASP A 218 17.12 8.06 18.46
CA ASP A 218 17.59 7.36 17.27
C ASP A 218 18.33 6.06 17.60
N ASP A 219 19.04 6.00 18.73
CA ASP A 219 19.75 4.80 19.17
C ASP A 219 18.73 3.71 19.60
N ASP A 220 17.72 4.09 20.38
CA ASP A 220 16.63 3.18 20.76
C ASP A 220 15.85 2.68 19.53
N LEU A 221 15.57 3.56 18.57
CA LEU A 221 14.91 3.21 17.30
C LEU A 221 15.73 2.21 16.49
N TRP A 222 17.05 2.40 16.47
CA TRP A 222 17.96 1.48 15.79
C TRP A 222 17.98 0.11 16.47
N ASP A 223 18.08 0.07 17.78
CA ASP A 223 18.06 -1.18 18.56
C ASP A 223 16.73 -1.93 18.39
N ILE A 224 15.60 -1.20 18.37
CA ILE A 224 14.27 -1.80 18.06
C ILE A 224 14.31 -2.43 16.68
N PHE A 225 14.82 -1.71 15.69
CA PHE A 225 14.89 -2.18 14.33
C PHE A 225 15.73 -3.44 14.18
N GLU A 226 16.98 -3.46 14.68
CA GLU A 226 17.87 -4.62 14.57
C GLU A 226 17.29 -5.84 15.29
N GLN A 227 16.91 -5.70 16.56
CA GLN A 227 16.41 -6.81 17.36
C GLN A 227 15.06 -7.31 16.83
N GLY A 228 14.21 -6.43 16.31
CA GLY A 228 12.94 -6.80 15.70
C GLY A 228 13.13 -7.62 14.42
N HIS A 229 14.07 -7.23 13.56
CA HIS A 229 14.43 -7.99 12.36
C HIS A 229 14.94 -9.39 12.71
N GLU A 230 15.86 -9.50 13.67
CA GLU A 230 16.38 -10.80 14.12
C GLU A 230 15.25 -11.69 14.68
N LYS A 231 14.36 -11.11 15.47
CA LYS A 231 13.20 -11.81 16.05
C LYS A 231 12.25 -12.34 14.97
N LEU A 232 11.91 -11.53 13.98
CA LEU A 232 11.04 -11.92 12.86
C LEU A 232 11.69 -13.01 12.01
N ALA A 233 13.00 -12.88 11.72
CA ALA A 233 13.74 -13.88 10.97
C ALA A 233 13.83 -15.21 11.74
N ALA A 234 14.10 -15.19 13.04
CA ALA A 234 14.12 -16.38 13.89
C ALA A 234 12.76 -17.09 13.95
N ALA A 235 11.65 -16.32 13.86
CA ALA A 235 10.30 -16.86 13.76
C ALA A 235 9.93 -17.35 12.34
N GLY A 236 10.86 -17.27 11.36
CA GLY A 236 10.70 -17.75 9.99
C GLY A 236 9.89 -16.83 9.09
N TYR A 237 9.83 -15.52 9.40
CA TYR A 237 9.36 -14.50 8.49
C TYR A 237 10.51 -14.00 7.63
N VAL A 238 10.25 -13.82 6.35
CA VAL A 238 11.21 -13.26 5.39
C VAL A 238 10.79 -11.83 5.09
N GLN A 239 11.68 -10.88 5.31
CA GLN A 239 11.49 -9.52 4.82
C GLN A 239 11.57 -9.54 3.30
N TYR A 240 10.54 -9.07 2.61
CA TYR A 240 10.53 -9.01 1.15
C TYR A 240 10.44 -7.58 0.62
N GLU A 241 10.05 -6.63 1.46
CA GLU A 241 10.08 -5.18 1.21
C GLU A 241 10.36 -4.44 2.53
N ILE A 242 10.54 -3.12 2.50
CA ILE A 242 11.02 -2.30 3.63
C ILE A 242 10.27 -2.60 4.94
N SER A 243 8.95 -2.73 4.90
CA SER A 243 8.10 -2.93 6.10
C SER A 243 7.30 -4.24 6.06
N GLY A 244 7.48 -5.05 5.02
CA GLY A 244 6.70 -6.27 4.78
C GLY A 244 7.47 -7.54 5.06
N TYR A 245 6.92 -8.38 5.93
CA TYR A 245 7.46 -9.68 6.33
C TYR A 245 6.41 -10.76 6.10
N SER A 246 6.80 -11.87 5.52
CA SER A 246 5.87 -12.96 5.29
C SER A 246 6.50 -14.34 5.47
N LYS A 247 5.64 -15.32 5.70
CA LYS A 247 6.02 -16.71 5.44
C LYS A 247 6.19 -16.91 3.94
N PRO A 248 7.01 -17.87 3.49
CA PRO A 248 7.20 -18.15 2.07
C PRO A 248 5.87 -18.35 1.32
N GLY A 249 5.67 -17.60 0.22
CA GLY A 249 4.47 -17.66 -0.60
C GLY A 249 3.29 -16.78 -0.14
N TYR A 250 3.46 -15.97 0.91
CA TYR A 250 2.41 -15.09 1.44
C TYR A 250 2.67 -13.60 1.28
N GLN A 251 3.61 -13.22 0.39
CA GLN A 251 3.85 -11.82 0.05
C GLN A 251 2.58 -11.19 -0.55
N CYS A 252 2.31 -9.93 -0.20
CA CYS A 252 1.18 -9.19 -0.76
C CYS A 252 1.39 -8.92 -2.25
N GLN A 253 0.57 -9.53 -3.10
CA GLN A 253 0.71 -9.41 -4.56
C GLN A 253 0.42 -8.00 -5.06
N HIS A 254 -0.49 -7.28 -4.39
CA HIS A 254 -0.79 -5.89 -4.73
C HIS A 254 0.42 -4.98 -4.46
N ASN A 255 1.06 -5.11 -3.29
CA ASN A 255 2.26 -4.35 -2.95
C ASN A 255 3.43 -4.71 -3.89
N LEU A 256 3.64 -5.99 -4.17
CA LEU A 256 4.64 -6.42 -5.14
C LEU A 256 4.42 -5.79 -6.52
N ASN A 257 3.16 -5.65 -6.97
CA ASN A 257 2.87 -4.99 -8.23
C ASN A 257 3.32 -3.53 -8.22
N TYR A 258 3.05 -2.79 -7.13
CA TYR A 258 3.54 -1.41 -6.98
C TYR A 258 5.06 -1.33 -7.01
N TRP A 259 5.71 -2.15 -6.18
CA TRP A 259 7.16 -2.09 -6.03
C TRP A 259 7.92 -2.62 -7.26
N ARG A 260 7.28 -3.43 -8.10
CA ARG A 260 7.81 -3.84 -9.41
C ARG A 260 7.44 -2.87 -10.53
N PHE A 261 7.04 -1.67 -10.19
CA PHE A 261 6.64 -0.61 -11.12
C PHE A 261 5.45 -1.00 -12.01
N GLY A 262 4.55 -1.86 -11.50
CA GLY A 262 3.34 -2.29 -12.17
C GLY A 262 2.31 -1.17 -12.40
N ASP A 263 1.33 -1.43 -13.26
CA ASP A 263 0.21 -0.52 -13.46
C ASP A 263 -0.89 -0.75 -12.45
N TYR A 264 -1.60 0.33 -12.13
CA TYR A 264 -2.79 0.27 -11.30
C TYR A 264 -3.76 1.40 -11.62
N LEU A 265 -5.05 1.06 -11.64
CA LEU A 265 -6.14 2.02 -11.60
C LEU A 265 -6.42 2.38 -10.15
N GLY A 266 -6.79 3.64 -9.90
CA GLY A 266 -7.29 4.07 -8.61
C GLY A 266 -8.70 4.62 -8.76
N ILE A 267 -9.68 4.00 -8.10
CA ILE A 267 -11.05 4.51 -8.02
C ILE A 267 -11.41 4.90 -6.59
N GLY A 268 -12.31 5.85 -6.45
CA GLY A 268 -12.68 6.41 -5.16
C GLY A 268 -11.98 7.74 -4.85
N CYS A 269 -12.52 8.50 -3.90
CA CYS A 269 -12.06 9.86 -3.65
C CYS A 269 -10.61 9.88 -3.13
N GLY A 270 -9.76 10.67 -3.80
CA GLY A 270 -8.35 10.82 -3.46
C GLY A 270 -7.48 9.64 -3.84
N SER A 271 -7.98 8.64 -4.57
CA SER A 271 -7.17 7.55 -5.08
C SER A 271 -6.20 8.04 -6.16
N HIS A 272 -5.08 7.33 -6.27
CA HIS A 272 -4.04 7.56 -7.28
C HIS A 272 -4.02 6.38 -8.25
N GLY A 273 -3.52 6.62 -9.46
CA GLY A 273 -3.30 5.60 -10.48
C GLY A 273 -2.00 5.81 -11.23
N LYS A 274 -1.50 4.74 -11.83
CA LYS A 274 -0.38 4.74 -12.78
C LYS A 274 -0.74 3.84 -13.95
N LEU A 275 -0.64 4.33 -15.17
CA LEU A 275 -0.89 3.56 -16.38
C LEU A 275 0.24 3.76 -17.39
N SER A 276 0.66 2.65 -17.99
CA SER A 276 1.66 2.57 -19.03
C SER A 276 1.00 2.15 -20.34
N PHE A 277 1.39 2.80 -21.44
CA PHE A 277 0.81 2.59 -22.78
C PHE A 277 1.86 2.07 -23.75
N ALA A 278 1.43 1.27 -24.72
CA ALA A 278 2.31 0.70 -25.73
C ALA A 278 3.00 1.77 -26.62
N ASP A 279 2.43 3.00 -26.70
CA ASP A 279 3.03 4.14 -27.38
C ASP A 279 4.20 4.80 -26.62
N GLY A 280 4.51 4.31 -25.43
CA GLY A 280 5.62 4.77 -24.58
C GLY A 280 5.22 5.78 -23.50
N ARG A 281 3.96 6.20 -23.41
CA ARG A 281 3.50 7.10 -22.36
C ARG A 281 3.34 6.36 -21.04
N ILE A 282 3.70 7.03 -19.94
CA ILE A 282 3.36 6.66 -18.58
C ILE A 282 2.64 7.85 -17.95
N ILE A 283 1.46 7.63 -17.37
CA ILE A 283 0.70 8.69 -16.71
C ILE A 283 0.49 8.38 -15.22
N ARG A 284 0.42 9.43 -14.43
CA ARG A 284 -0.04 9.44 -13.04
C ARG A 284 -1.39 10.14 -12.98
N THR A 285 -2.31 9.56 -12.24
CA THR A 285 -3.66 10.14 -12.06
C THR A 285 -3.98 10.32 -10.58
N THR A 286 -4.78 11.34 -10.27
CA THR A 286 -5.40 11.49 -8.94
C THR A 286 -6.88 11.76 -9.09
N LYS A 287 -7.68 11.25 -8.17
CA LYS A 287 -9.13 11.50 -8.11
C LYS A 287 -9.45 12.65 -7.16
N VAL A 288 -10.65 13.22 -7.29
CA VAL A 288 -11.16 14.28 -6.40
C VAL A 288 -11.06 13.83 -4.95
N LYS A 289 -10.34 14.60 -4.11
CA LYS A 289 -9.95 14.19 -2.74
C LYS A 289 -11.11 14.16 -1.75
N HIS A 290 -12.08 15.09 -1.86
CA HIS A 290 -13.13 15.21 -0.85
C HIS A 290 -14.34 14.34 -1.19
N PRO A 291 -14.87 13.50 -0.26
CA PRO A 291 -16.00 12.60 -0.53
C PRO A 291 -17.24 13.27 -1.13
N ARG A 292 -17.60 14.46 -0.61
CA ARG A 292 -18.73 15.23 -1.17
C ARG A 292 -18.49 15.68 -2.61
N GLY A 293 -17.25 16.05 -2.95
CA GLY A 293 -16.89 16.44 -4.32
C GLY A 293 -16.93 15.25 -5.26
N TYR A 294 -16.50 14.08 -4.79
CA TYR A 294 -16.52 12.83 -5.53
C TYR A 294 -17.96 12.36 -5.79
N LEU A 295 -18.82 12.36 -4.79
CA LEU A 295 -20.26 12.05 -4.96
C LEU A 295 -20.99 13.09 -5.80
N ALA A 296 -20.60 14.36 -5.74
CA ALA A 296 -21.18 15.38 -6.61
C ALA A 296 -20.83 15.16 -8.09
N ALA A 297 -19.70 14.51 -8.41
CA ALA A 297 -19.38 14.10 -9.77
C ALA A 297 -20.37 13.04 -10.27
N TYR A 298 -20.69 12.05 -9.46
CA TYR A 298 -21.69 11.03 -9.74
C TYR A 298 -23.09 11.63 -9.97
N GLN A 299 -23.53 12.53 -9.08
CA GLN A 299 -24.87 13.12 -9.12
C GLN A 299 -25.11 14.08 -10.30
N ASN A 300 -24.08 14.76 -10.76
CA ASN A 300 -24.23 15.88 -11.72
C ASN A 300 -23.74 15.61 -13.14
N MET A 301 -23.11 14.46 -13.40
CA MET A 301 -22.55 14.02 -14.70
C MET A 301 -21.68 15.09 -15.43
N VAL A 302 -21.37 16.20 -14.78
CA VAL A 302 -20.67 17.38 -15.36
C VAL A 302 -19.27 17.55 -14.79
N LYS A 303 -19.02 17.03 -13.59
CA LYS A 303 -17.70 17.11 -12.94
C LYS A 303 -16.95 15.78 -13.10
N PRO A 304 -15.70 15.80 -13.57
CA PRO A 304 -14.92 14.57 -13.66
C PRO A 304 -14.57 14.04 -12.27
N TYR A 305 -14.48 12.72 -12.12
CA TYR A 305 -13.84 12.08 -10.97
C TYR A 305 -12.35 12.40 -10.90
N LEU A 306 -11.74 12.52 -12.05
CA LEU A 306 -10.32 12.84 -12.23
C LEU A 306 -10.03 14.27 -11.78
N HIS A 307 -9.05 14.42 -10.87
CA HIS A 307 -8.54 15.71 -10.41
C HIS A 307 -7.31 16.14 -11.20
N THR A 308 -6.31 15.26 -11.30
CA THR A 308 -5.11 15.51 -12.12
C THR A 308 -4.77 14.31 -12.98
N GLU A 309 -4.14 14.59 -14.10
CA GLU A 309 -3.47 13.63 -14.98
C GLU A 309 -2.15 14.24 -15.41
N GLN A 310 -1.06 13.54 -15.17
CA GLN A 310 0.28 14.02 -15.47
C GLN A 310 1.03 12.95 -16.27
N LEU A 311 1.67 13.37 -17.35
CA LEU A 311 2.62 12.54 -18.08
C LEU A 311 3.91 12.49 -17.25
N VAL A 312 4.44 11.30 -17.02
CA VAL A 312 5.77 11.12 -16.44
C VAL A 312 6.79 11.38 -17.54
N ALA A 313 7.56 12.44 -17.38
CA ALA A 313 8.60 12.80 -18.32
C ALA A 313 9.71 11.72 -18.37
N ASP A 314 10.42 11.63 -19.50
CA ASP A 314 11.45 10.58 -19.65
C ASP A 314 12.56 10.71 -18.59
N GLU A 315 12.93 11.95 -18.25
CA GLU A 315 13.91 12.28 -17.22
C GLU A 315 13.50 11.88 -15.80
N ASP A 316 12.20 11.82 -15.49
CA ASP A 316 11.67 11.44 -14.16
C ASP A 316 11.53 9.91 -13.98
N ARG A 317 11.48 9.15 -15.09
CA ARG A 317 11.23 7.70 -15.04
C ARG A 317 12.30 6.91 -14.29
N PRO A 318 13.60 7.23 -14.33
CA PRO A 318 14.59 6.54 -13.52
C PRO A 318 14.28 6.62 -12.02
N PHE A 319 14.04 7.83 -11.52
CA PHE A 319 13.68 8.04 -10.13
C PHE A 319 12.38 7.29 -9.76
N GLU A 320 11.32 7.43 -10.56
CA GLU A 320 10.04 6.76 -10.37
C GLU A 320 10.18 5.21 -10.32
N PHE A 321 11.02 4.64 -11.18
CA PHE A 321 11.28 3.21 -11.21
C PHE A 321 12.04 2.75 -9.96
N PHE A 322 13.18 3.37 -9.65
CA PHE A 322 14.03 2.94 -8.54
C PHE A 322 13.46 3.25 -7.17
N MET A 323 12.69 4.34 -7.01
CA MET A 323 11.93 4.65 -5.80
C MET A 323 10.98 3.50 -5.40
N ASN A 324 10.41 2.81 -6.38
CA ASN A 324 9.59 1.63 -6.14
C ASN A 324 10.48 0.37 -6.01
N ARG A 325 11.39 0.15 -6.94
CA ARG A 325 12.10 -1.12 -7.08
C ARG A 325 13.06 -1.42 -5.94
N PHE A 326 13.75 -0.39 -5.42
CA PHE A 326 14.68 -0.55 -4.31
C PHE A 326 14.01 -0.68 -2.92
N ARG A 327 12.69 -0.64 -2.87
CA ARG A 327 11.95 -1.09 -1.67
C ARG A 327 11.95 -2.59 -1.50
N LEU A 328 12.12 -3.34 -2.59
CA LEU A 328 12.14 -4.81 -2.57
C LEU A 328 13.51 -5.36 -2.21
N MET A 329 13.51 -6.46 -1.43
CA MET A 329 14.72 -7.19 -1.06
C MET A 329 15.17 -8.17 -2.15
N GLU A 330 14.35 -8.40 -3.16
CA GLU A 330 14.71 -9.22 -4.32
C GLU A 330 15.62 -8.48 -5.30
N ALA A 331 16.44 -9.22 -6.03
CA ALA A 331 17.25 -8.66 -7.11
C ALA A 331 16.37 -8.04 -8.21
N CYS A 332 16.77 -6.89 -8.73
CA CYS A 332 16.09 -6.17 -9.79
C CYS A 332 16.61 -6.61 -11.16
N PRO A 333 15.81 -7.29 -12.01
CA PRO A 333 16.21 -7.56 -13.38
C PRO A 333 16.47 -6.26 -14.15
N LYS A 334 17.64 -6.15 -14.82
CA LYS A 334 17.98 -4.96 -15.63
C LYS A 334 16.97 -4.75 -16.76
N GLN A 335 16.41 -5.85 -17.27
CA GLN A 335 15.42 -5.83 -18.35
C GLN A 335 14.09 -5.18 -17.90
N ASP A 336 13.71 -5.29 -16.61
CA ASP A 336 12.48 -4.66 -16.09
C ASP A 336 12.53 -3.14 -16.29
N TYR A 337 13.71 -2.52 -16.12
CA TYR A 337 13.88 -1.08 -16.37
C TYR A 337 13.54 -0.73 -17.82
N VAL A 338 14.12 -1.45 -18.77
CA VAL A 338 13.89 -1.19 -20.19
C VAL A 338 12.43 -1.42 -20.58
N ASP A 339 11.85 -2.53 -20.12
CA ASP A 339 10.49 -2.94 -20.49
C ASP A 339 9.42 -2.01 -19.92
N THR A 340 9.62 -1.50 -18.69
CA THR A 340 8.58 -0.75 -17.97
C THR A 340 8.76 0.75 -18.03
N THR A 341 9.98 1.26 -18.24
CA THR A 341 10.24 2.70 -18.45
C THR A 341 10.26 3.09 -19.92
N GLY A 342 10.56 2.15 -20.81
CA GLY A 342 10.79 2.40 -22.24
C GLY A 342 12.13 3.04 -22.55
N LEU A 343 13.02 3.21 -21.55
CA LEU A 343 14.32 3.85 -21.68
C LEU A 343 15.45 2.80 -21.80
N PRO A 344 16.54 3.11 -22.56
CA PRO A 344 17.69 2.22 -22.61
C PRO A 344 18.51 2.32 -21.32
N LEU A 345 19.27 1.26 -20.96
CA LEU A 345 20.14 1.24 -19.79
C LEU A 345 21.19 2.36 -19.78
N SER A 346 21.59 2.86 -20.94
CA SER A 346 22.53 3.97 -21.07
C SER A 346 22.06 5.27 -20.41
N THR A 347 20.75 5.43 -20.16
CA THR A 347 20.21 6.63 -19.48
C THR A 347 20.54 6.70 -18.00
N ILE A 348 20.92 5.57 -17.41
CA ILE A 348 21.22 5.44 -15.97
C ILE A 348 22.63 4.91 -15.70
N GLN A 349 23.46 4.72 -16.73
CA GLN A 349 24.74 4.03 -16.59
C GLN A 349 25.66 4.73 -15.59
N ASP A 350 25.83 6.04 -15.72
CA ASP A 350 26.71 6.82 -14.84
C ASP A 350 26.26 6.76 -13.37
N THR A 351 24.96 6.82 -13.12
CA THR A 351 24.38 6.71 -11.77
C THR A 351 24.56 5.29 -11.20
N ILE A 352 24.37 4.27 -12.02
CA ILE A 352 24.61 2.87 -11.61
C ILE A 352 26.09 2.65 -11.30
N ASP A 353 27.01 3.13 -12.14
CA ASP A 353 28.46 3.00 -11.92
C ASP A 353 28.86 3.67 -10.60
N TRP A 354 28.37 4.87 -10.33
CA TRP A 354 28.56 5.56 -9.06
C TRP A 354 28.01 4.75 -7.86
N ALA A 355 26.80 4.22 -7.98
CA ALA A 355 26.19 3.44 -6.90
C ALA A 355 26.95 2.13 -6.60
N LEU A 356 27.55 1.51 -7.63
CA LEU A 356 28.43 0.36 -7.50
C LEU A 356 29.75 0.74 -6.80
N GLU A 357 30.39 1.86 -7.19
CA GLU A 357 31.59 2.38 -6.54
C GLU A 357 31.37 2.74 -5.08
N MET A 358 30.21 3.33 -4.76
CA MET A 358 29.80 3.63 -3.39
C MET A 358 29.47 2.37 -2.57
N GLY A 359 29.30 1.22 -3.23
CA GLY A 359 28.90 -0.03 -2.61
C GLY A 359 27.44 -0.04 -2.17
N TYR A 360 26.59 0.81 -2.75
CA TYR A 360 25.15 0.82 -2.50
C TYR A 360 24.43 -0.28 -3.29
N LEU A 361 24.95 -0.62 -4.44
CA LEU A 361 24.49 -1.71 -5.29
C LEU A 361 25.61 -2.76 -5.48
N SER A 362 25.18 -3.96 -5.77
CA SER A 362 25.99 -4.99 -6.44
C SER A 362 25.25 -5.41 -7.69
N GLU A 363 25.98 -5.94 -8.68
CA GLU A 363 25.37 -6.38 -9.92
C GLU A 363 25.87 -7.74 -10.38
N THR A 364 25.03 -8.38 -11.16
CA THR A 364 25.36 -9.51 -12.03
C THR A 364 25.19 -9.06 -13.48
N GLU A 365 25.45 -9.97 -14.43
CA GLU A 365 25.18 -9.71 -15.85
C GLU A 365 23.73 -9.21 -16.10
N THR A 366 22.75 -9.76 -15.35
CA THR A 366 21.31 -9.58 -15.61
C THR A 366 20.53 -8.83 -14.53
N HIS A 367 21.11 -8.62 -13.34
CA HIS A 367 20.40 -8.03 -12.19
C HIS A 367 21.23 -7.03 -11.43
N TRP A 368 20.57 -6.06 -10.82
CA TRP A 368 21.06 -5.26 -9.72
C TRP A 368 20.52 -5.77 -8.39
N GLN A 369 21.30 -5.65 -7.34
CA GLN A 369 20.90 -5.96 -5.97
C GLN A 369 21.30 -4.81 -5.07
N ILE A 370 20.33 -4.27 -4.31
CA ILE A 370 20.63 -3.33 -3.24
C ILE A 370 21.41 -4.04 -2.13
N THR A 371 22.51 -3.44 -1.66
CA THR A 371 23.32 -3.98 -0.56
C THR A 371 22.76 -3.55 0.79
N GLU A 372 23.23 -4.14 1.88
CA GLU A 372 22.88 -3.66 3.24
C GLU A 372 23.25 -2.18 3.42
N LYS A 373 24.41 -1.76 2.91
CA LYS A 373 24.79 -0.34 2.90
C LYS A 373 23.81 0.51 2.09
N GLY A 374 23.42 0.03 0.90
CA GLY A 374 22.47 0.75 0.04
C GLY A 374 21.09 0.92 0.68
N LYS A 375 20.64 -0.04 1.49
CA LYS A 375 19.37 0.08 2.25
C LYS A 375 19.46 1.20 3.30
N LEU A 376 20.59 1.32 4.01
CA LEU A 376 20.81 2.37 5.00
C LEU A 376 20.89 3.77 4.37
N PHE A 377 21.42 3.87 3.16
CA PHE A 377 21.58 5.11 2.40
C PHE A 377 20.61 5.18 1.20
N LEU A 378 19.40 4.61 1.38
CA LEU A 378 18.42 4.52 0.28
C LEU A 378 18.03 5.90 -0.27
N ASN A 379 17.88 6.91 0.58
CA ASN A 379 17.51 8.25 0.14
C ASN A 379 18.62 8.87 -0.74
N ASP A 380 19.89 8.76 -0.33
CA ASP A 380 21.03 9.25 -1.12
C ASP A 380 21.13 8.54 -2.47
N LEU A 381 20.90 7.21 -2.47
CA LEU A 381 20.85 6.40 -3.69
C LEU A 381 19.72 6.85 -4.62
N LEU A 382 18.53 7.13 -4.10
CA LEU A 382 17.39 7.55 -4.89
C LEU A 382 17.55 8.98 -5.42
N GLU A 383 18.11 9.89 -4.62
CA GLU A 383 18.38 11.28 -5.03
C GLU A 383 19.28 11.34 -6.27
N ALA A 384 20.24 10.42 -6.39
CA ALA A 384 21.12 10.34 -7.57
C ALA A 384 20.38 9.98 -8.89
N PHE A 385 19.15 9.48 -8.82
CA PHE A 385 18.29 9.21 -9.99
C PHE A 385 17.31 10.35 -10.29
N MET A 386 17.27 11.41 -9.48
CA MET A 386 16.41 12.56 -9.76
C MET A 386 16.97 13.35 -10.94
N ALA A 387 16.07 13.88 -11.76
CA ALA A 387 16.46 14.83 -12.80
C ALA A 387 17.09 16.08 -12.16
N GLU A 388 18.18 16.59 -12.74
CA GLU A 388 18.74 17.87 -12.32
C GLU A 388 17.66 18.96 -12.55
N GLU A 389 17.29 19.70 -11.48
CA GLU A 389 16.48 20.89 -11.66
C GLU A 389 17.28 21.91 -12.46
N ASP A 390 16.87 22.24 -13.66
CA ASP A 390 17.39 23.40 -14.38
C ASP A 390 17.22 24.64 -13.50
N GLU A 391 18.28 25.18 -12.95
CA GLU A 391 18.29 26.49 -12.27
C GLU A 391 17.72 27.54 -13.24
N LYS A 392 16.44 27.84 -13.11
CA LYS A 392 15.74 28.91 -13.85
C LYS A 392 15.68 30.18 -13.01
#